data_37f6cf218eb7eeffc5e05cdf4dd11300
#
_entry.id   37f6cf218eb7eeffc5e05cdf4dd11300
#
_cell.length_a   1.000
_cell.length_b   1.000
_cell.length_c   1.000
_cell.angle_alpha   90.00
_cell.angle_beta   90.00
_cell.angle_gamma   90.00
#
_symmetry.space_group_name_H-M   'P 1'
#
loop_
_entity.id
_entity.type
_entity.pdbx_description
1 polymer ?
#
loop_
_entity_poly.entity_id
_entity_poly.type
_entity_poly.pdbx_seq_one_letter_code
_entity_poly.pdbx_strand_id
1 'polypeptide(L)'
;MIARILSINANDLFCEVNHELKKLHAPGRWKHQKINLAPNDLLELNDQGEIIKLIERKNYLNRPKMANLDHVVLVFSIKDPQLNLKQLFKFMVYFESQLGFKPLIVFSKLDLDHDQNEFKKIVQALEQINYQVFKLNEPDDFLRLKNLLFNKVTIFCGHSGVGKSTLLKRLDNSLDIWTQAVSAKLKRGKNTTTATKLYKFLDGYLVDSPGFSIYDLNLTKQQLSCGLIEFAQYQTKCKFNDCLHLENSADCYLKKKINSLIYQIYLSVIKSII
;
A
#
# COMPACT_ATOMS: atom_id res chain seq x y z
N MET A 1 7.46 28.16 1.75
CA MET A 1 8.14 26.92 2.20
C MET A 1 7.16 25.76 2.15
N ILE A 2 7.66 24.48 2.08
CA ILE A 2 6.79 23.29 2.09
C ILE A 2 7.00 22.53 3.40
N ALA A 3 5.87 22.14 4.05
CA ALA A 3 5.87 21.26 5.19
C ALA A 3 5.23 19.90 4.83
N ARG A 4 5.84 18.80 5.25
CA ARG A 4 5.30 17.44 5.12
C ARG A 4 4.74 16.99 6.44
N ILE A 5 3.49 16.57 6.50
CA ILE A 5 2.89 16.00 7.71
C ILE A 5 3.45 14.60 7.95
N LEU A 6 4.17 14.39 9.04
CA LEU A 6 4.69 13.08 9.44
C LEU A 6 3.70 12.30 10.31
N SER A 7 2.96 13.00 11.16
CA SER A 7 1.89 12.42 11.97
C SER A 7 0.91 13.49 12.43
N ILE A 8 -0.31 13.05 12.77
CA ILE A 8 -1.37 13.91 13.30
C ILE A 8 -1.79 13.38 14.64
N ASN A 9 -1.83 14.26 15.65
CA ASN A 9 -2.34 13.93 16.99
C ASN A 9 -3.34 15.00 17.42
N ALA A 10 -4.62 14.66 17.40
CA ALA A 10 -5.72 15.59 17.63
C ALA A 10 -5.63 16.82 16.67
N ASN A 11 -5.32 18.01 17.21
CA ASN A 11 -5.18 19.25 16.42
C ASN A 11 -3.71 19.58 16.06
N ASP A 12 -2.76 18.77 16.53
CA ASP A 12 -1.34 18.98 16.34
C ASP A 12 -0.85 18.25 15.09
N LEU A 13 -0.20 18.97 14.20
CA LEU A 13 0.47 18.48 13.01
C LEU A 13 1.97 18.42 13.28
N PHE A 14 2.53 17.22 13.33
CA PHE A 14 3.98 17.05 13.41
C PHE A 14 4.51 17.00 11.98
N CYS A 15 5.24 18.02 11.60
CA CYS A 15 5.67 18.23 10.22
C CYS A 15 7.19 18.25 10.11
N GLU A 16 7.70 17.88 8.94
CA GLU A 16 9.06 18.18 8.51
C GLU A 16 9.06 19.42 7.63
N VAL A 17 9.89 20.40 7.97
CA VAL A 17 10.11 21.64 7.22
C VAL A 17 11.61 21.84 7.10
N ASN A 18 12.18 21.82 5.90
CA ASN A 18 13.63 21.95 5.67
C ASN A 18 14.46 20.97 6.52
N HIS A 19 14.05 19.69 6.57
CA HIS A 19 14.68 18.63 7.38
C HIS A 19 14.57 18.79 8.90
N GLU A 20 13.86 19.81 9.40
CA GLU A 20 13.59 20.01 10.81
C GLU A 20 12.19 19.58 11.20
N LEU A 21 12.04 19.00 12.39
CA LEU A 21 10.74 18.64 12.94
C LEU A 21 10.09 19.86 13.60
N LYS A 22 8.94 20.28 13.08
CA LYS A 22 8.13 21.39 13.61
C LYS A 22 6.73 20.92 13.95
N LYS A 23 6.18 21.50 15.01
CA LYS A 23 4.78 21.34 15.38
C LYS A 23 4.01 22.52 14.80
N LEU A 24 3.00 22.22 13.97
CA LEU A 24 2.12 23.19 13.36
C LEU A 24 0.68 22.94 13.80
N HIS A 25 -0.16 23.95 13.65
CA HIS A 25 -1.61 23.85 13.92
C HIS A 25 -2.38 24.13 12.65
N ALA A 26 -3.38 23.29 12.36
CA ALA A 26 -4.25 23.49 11.21
C ALA A 26 -5.04 24.78 11.38
N PRO A 27 -5.22 25.61 10.32
CA PRO A 27 -6.03 26.80 10.38
C PRO A 27 -7.46 26.49 10.82
N GLY A 28 -8.02 27.25 11.78
CA GLY A 28 -9.36 27.00 12.32
C GLY A 28 -10.47 26.92 11.25
N ARG A 29 -10.34 27.73 10.17
CA ARG A 29 -11.25 27.71 9.02
C ARG A 29 -11.33 26.34 8.32
N TRP A 30 -10.28 25.53 8.35
CA TRP A 30 -10.24 24.21 7.71
C TRP A 30 -11.20 23.21 8.36
N LYS A 31 -11.47 23.37 9.65
CA LYS A 31 -12.47 22.58 10.35
C LYS A 31 -13.88 22.83 9.80
N HIS A 32 -14.20 24.08 9.52
CA HIS A 32 -15.48 24.47 8.90
C HIS A 32 -15.58 24.02 7.43
N GLN A 33 -14.46 24.04 6.71
CA GLN A 33 -14.34 23.57 5.32
C GLN A 33 -14.27 22.03 5.21
N LYS A 34 -14.33 21.30 6.33
CA LYS A 34 -14.22 19.83 6.39
C LYS A 34 -12.96 19.26 5.69
N ILE A 35 -11.86 20.01 5.72
CA ILE A 35 -10.60 19.55 5.16
C ILE A 35 -10.04 18.44 6.06
N ASN A 36 -10.01 17.22 5.52
CA ASN A 36 -9.47 16.06 6.21
C ASN A 36 -7.98 15.92 5.92
N LEU A 37 -7.12 16.30 6.86
CA LEU A 37 -5.69 16.11 6.75
C LEU A 37 -5.30 14.65 6.98
N ALA A 38 -4.22 14.24 6.33
CA ALA A 38 -3.64 12.92 6.46
C ALA A 38 -2.11 12.99 6.58
N PRO A 39 -1.46 12.01 7.19
CA PRO A 39 -0.03 11.86 7.08
C PRO A 39 0.43 11.88 5.61
N ASN A 40 1.60 12.44 5.37
CA ASN A 40 2.18 12.74 4.06
C ASN A 40 1.43 13.80 3.22
N ASP A 41 0.47 14.52 3.78
CA ASP A 41 0.01 15.76 3.14
C ASP A 41 1.15 16.78 3.07
N LEU A 42 1.19 17.53 2.00
CA LEU A 42 2.11 18.64 1.80
C LEU A 42 1.36 19.95 2.00
N LEU A 43 1.93 20.80 2.84
CA LEU A 43 1.37 22.10 3.19
C LEU A 43 2.29 23.20 2.67
N GLU A 44 1.70 24.22 2.06
CA GLU A 44 2.43 25.44 1.74
C GLU A 44 2.42 26.37 2.96
N LEU A 45 3.61 26.89 3.32
CA LEU A 45 3.80 27.85 4.40
C LEU A 45 4.24 29.20 3.85
N ASN A 46 3.80 30.28 4.53
CA ASN A 46 4.34 31.63 4.31
C ASN A 46 5.75 31.77 4.95
N ASP A 47 6.33 32.97 4.84
CA ASP A 47 7.65 33.27 5.39
C ASP A 47 7.67 33.27 6.93
N GLN A 48 6.52 33.46 7.57
CA GLN A 48 6.36 33.38 9.02
C GLN A 48 6.15 31.94 9.52
N GLY A 49 6.07 30.96 8.61
CA GLY A 49 5.86 29.56 8.94
C GLY A 49 4.38 29.16 9.18
N GLU A 50 3.45 30.02 8.81
CA GLU A 50 2.03 29.74 8.92
C GLU A 50 1.51 29.00 7.69
N ILE A 51 0.52 28.12 7.88
CA ILE A 51 -0.06 27.31 6.82
C ILE A 51 -0.97 28.17 5.92
N ILE A 52 -0.63 28.28 4.64
CA ILE A 52 -1.41 28.98 3.61
C ILE A 52 -2.47 28.05 3.02
N LYS A 53 -2.04 26.87 2.52
CA LYS A 53 -2.93 25.90 1.85
C LYS A 53 -2.43 24.46 1.95
N LEU A 54 -3.35 23.53 1.73
CA LEU A 54 -3.05 22.13 1.44
C LEU A 54 -2.69 22.02 -0.05
N ILE A 55 -1.52 21.43 -0.35
CA ILE A 55 -1.13 21.13 -1.73
C ILE A 55 -1.97 19.95 -2.24
N GLU A 56 -2.36 19.99 -3.49
CA GLU A 56 -3.14 18.95 -4.12
C GLU A 56 -2.45 17.58 -4.02
N ARG A 57 -3.24 16.60 -3.62
CA ARG A 57 -2.77 15.21 -3.45
C ARG A 57 -2.67 14.51 -4.81
N LYS A 58 -1.57 13.80 -5.06
CA LYS A 58 -1.48 12.91 -6.23
C LYS A 58 -2.35 11.65 -6.09
N ASN A 59 -2.54 11.17 -4.85
CA ASN A 59 -3.43 10.07 -4.49
C ASN A 59 -3.76 10.11 -3.00
N TYR A 60 -4.77 9.33 -2.61
CA TYR A 60 -5.19 9.24 -1.21
C TYR A 60 -5.70 7.83 -0.89
N LEU A 61 -5.18 7.26 0.19
CA LEU A 61 -5.63 6.00 0.75
C LEU A 61 -6.50 6.27 1.98
N ASN A 62 -7.70 5.68 2.00
CA ASN A 62 -8.64 5.89 3.11
C ASN A 62 -8.28 5.08 4.36
N ARG A 63 -7.70 3.87 4.17
CA ARG A 63 -7.35 2.98 5.27
C ARG A 63 -6.07 2.19 4.95
N PRO A 64 -4.97 2.43 5.65
CA PRO A 64 -4.78 3.53 6.61
C PRO A 64 -4.85 4.89 5.92
N LYS A 65 -5.31 5.92 6.63
CA LYS A 65 -5.35 7.28 6.06
C LYS A 65 -3.96 7.75 5.71
N MET A 66 -3.73 8.03 4.43
CA MET A 66 -2.42 8.41 3.90
C MET A 66 -2.57 9.14 2.57
N ALA A 67 -1.79 10.20 2.36
CA ALA A 67 -1.73 10.92 1.09
C ALA A 67 -0.39 10.67 0.37
N ASN A 68 -0.37 10.90 -0.93
CA ASN A 68 0.84 11.00 -1.76
C ASN A 68 1.78 9.78 -1.66
N LEU A 69 1.23 8.56 -1.67
CA LEU A 69 2.03 7.33 -1.73
C LEU A 69 2.69 7.18 -3.10
N ASP A 70 3.95 6.71 -3.10
CA ASP A 70 4.67 6.32 -4.32
C ASP A 70 4.54 4.83 -4.56
N HIS A 71 4.70 4.02 -3.51
CA HIS A 71 4.66 2.57 -3.62
C HIS A 71 3.88 1.92 -2.48
N VAL A 72 3.23 0.84 -2.82
CA VAL A 72 2.71 -0.17 -1.90
C VAL A 72 3.50 -1.44 -2.14
N VAL A 73 4.09 -2.01 -1.10
CA VAL A 73 4.83 -3.28 -1.16
C VAL A 73 4.02 -4.35 -0.42
N LEU A 74 3.53 -5.32 -1.17
CA LEU A 74 2.82 -6.49 -0.64
C LEU A 74 3.82 -7.61 -0.38
N VAL A 75 4.08 -7.92 0.89
CA VAL A 75 5.02 -8.97 1.29
C VAL A 75 4.27 -10.23 1.65
N PHE A 76 4.53 -11.32 0.95
CA PHE A 76 3.97 -12.64 1.18
C PHE A 76 5.08 -13.68 1.31
N SER A 77 4.92 -14.62 2.25
CA SER A 77 5.77 -15.81 2.33
C SER A 77 5.14 -16.95 1.54
N ILE A 78 5.98 -17.83 1.00
CA ILE A 78 5.51 -19.06 0.35
C ILE A 78 5.02 -20.05 1.40
N LYS A 79 5.79 -20.17 2.50
CA LYS A 79 5.45 -20.98 3.69
C LYS A 79 5.69 -20.17 4.96
N ASP A 80 5.05 -20.54 6.04
CA ASP A 80 5.18 -19.97 7.38
C ASP A 80 5.04 -18.43 7.45
N PRO A 81 3.86 -17.89 7.19
CA PRO A 81 2.58 -18.53 6.89
C PRO A 81 2.47 -18.96 5.42
N GLN A 82 1.64 -19.97 5.16
CA GLN A 82 1.33 -20.44 3.80
C GLN A 82 0.78 -19.30 2.92
N LEU A 83 1.20 -19.26 1.66
CA LEU A 83 0.74 -18.27 0.69
C LEU A 83 -0.78 -18.34 0.51
N ASN A 84 -1.43 -17.23 0.77
CA ASN A 84 -2.88 -17.08 0.58
C ASN A 84 -3.16 -16.21 -0.66
N LEU A 85 -3.39 -16.86 -1.80
CA LEU A 85 -3.66 -16.18 -3.07
C LEU A 85 -4.95 -15.36 -3.06
N LYS A 86 -6.00 -15.81 -2.35
CA LYS A 86 -7.24 -15.03 -2.22
C LYS A 86 -6.98 -13.69 -1.53
N GLN A 87 -6.12 -13.72 -0.53
CA GLN A 87 -5.77 -12.54 0.22
C GLN A 87 -4.86 -11.61 -0.57
N LEU A 88 -3.84 -12.17 -1.27
CA LEU A 88 -3.03 -11.40 -2.20
C LEU A 88 -3.92 -10.68 -3.22
N PHE A 89 -4.88 -11.38 -3.82
CA PHE A 89 -5.81 -10.81 -4.78
C PHE A 89 -6.66 -9.67 -4.17
N LYS A 90 -7.20 -9.85 -2.96
CA LYS A 90 -7.96 -8.80 -2.27
C LYS A 90 -7.11 -7.54 -2.03
N PHE A 91 -5.83 -7.69 -1.68
CA PHE A 91 -4.93 -6.54 -1.54
C PHE A 91 -4.66 -5.84 -2.87
N MET A 92 -4.40 -6.61 -3.93
CA MET A 92 -4.22 -6.06 -5.27
C MET A 92 -5.42 -5.18 -5.64
N VAL A 93 -6.64 -5.73 -5.56
CA VAL A 93 -7.89 -5.00 -5.84
C VAL A 93 -8.03 -3.75 -4.96
N TYR A 94 -7.79 -3.90 -3.66
CA TYR A 94 -7.95 -2.78 -2.71
C TYR A 94 -7.03 -1.62 -3.05
N PHE A 95 -5.75 -1.87 -3.24
CA PHE A 95 -4.79 -0.79 -3.48
C PHE A 95 -4.94 -0.18 -4.87
N GLU A 96 -5.16 -0.98 -5.90
CA GLU A 96 -5.36 -0.45 -7.25
C GLU A 96 -6.62 0.40 -7.35
N SER A 97 -7.74 -0.06 -6.78
CA SER A 97 -9.00 0.69 -6.79
C SER A 97 -8.93 2.03 -6.05
N GLN A 98 -8.05 2.15 -5.04
CA GLN A 98 -7.89 3.40 -4.26
C GLN A 98 -6.82 4.32 -4.83
N LEU A 99 -5.74 3.77 -5.36
CA LEU A 99 -4.53 4.52 -5.69
C LEU A 99 -4.31 4.69 -7.20
N GLY A 100 -4.94 3.87 -8.04
CA GLY A 100 -4.80 3.92 -9.49
C GLY A 100 -3.45 3.41 -10.03
N PHE A 101 -2.66 2.72 -9.19
CA PHE A 101 -1.41 2.07 -9.60
C PHE A 101 -1.24 0.70 -8.94
N LYS A 102 -0.42 -0.15 -9.55
CA LYS A 102 -0.17 -1.52 -9.07
C LYS A 102 0.80 -1.56 -7.90
N PRO A 103 0.48 -2.32 -6.84
CA PRO A 103 1.46 -2.62 -5.79
C PRO A 103 2.62 -3.48 -6.32
N LEU A 104 3.78 -3.32 -5.69
CA LEU A 104 4.92 -4.23 -5.86
C LEU A 104 4.67 -5.50 -5.05
N ILE A 105 4.89 -6.67 -5.63
CA ILE A 105 4.69 -7.94 -4.96
C ILE A 105 6.04 -8.53 -4.59
N VAL A 106 6.23 -8.85 -3.32
CA VAL A 106 7.49 -9.39 -2.79
C VAL A 106 7.21 -10.74 -2.17
N PHE A 107 7.89 -11.77 -2.65
CA PHE A 107 7.85 -13.10 -2.07
C PHE A 107 9.10 -13.38 -1.24
N SER A 108 8.86 -13.88 -0.03
CA SER A 108 9.90 -14.23 0.97
C SER A 108 9.86 -15.71 1.30
N LYS A 109 10.90 -16.19 2.00
CA LYS A 109 11.03 -17.58 2.48
C LYS A 109 10.93 -18.62 1.36
N LEU A 110 11.50 -18.32 0.22
CA LEU A 110 11.50 -19.20 -0.95
C LEU A 110 12.38 -20.44 -0.74
N ASP A 111 13.31 -20.38 0.22
CA ASP A 111 14.12 -21.49 0.70
C ASP A 111 13.29 -22.63 1.30
N LEU A 112 12.06 -22.34 1.76
CA LEU A 112 11.14 -23.33 2.30
C LEU A 112 10.28 -24.00 1.23
N ASP A 113 10.34 -23.53 -0.02
CA ASP A 113 9.52 -24.07 -1.11
C ASP A 113 10.19 -25.27 -1.79
N HIS A 114 9.53 -26.42 -1.70
CA HIS A 114 9.97 -27.65 -2.36
C HIS A 114 9.33 -27.86 -3.73
N ASP A 115 8.22 -27.19 -4.04
CA ASP A 115 7.54 -27.23 -5.36
C ASP A 115 7.67 -25.90 -6.10
N GLN A 116 8.84 -25.69 -6.69
CA GLN A 116 9.12 -24.49 -7.50
C GLN A 116 8.20 -24.33 -8.73
N ASN A 117 7.52 -25.39 -9.18
CA ASN A 117 6.70 -25.31 -10.40
C ASN A 117 5.39 -24.57 -10.16
N GLU A 118 4.72 -24.77 -9.02
CA GLU A 118 3.51 -24.04 -8.67
C GLU A 118 3.83 -22.56 -8.48
N PHE A 119 4.90 -22.27 -7.74
CA PHE A 119 5.34 -20.88 -7.53
C PHE A 119 5.67 -20.17 -8.84
N LYS A 120 6.39 -20.81 -9.78
CA LYS A 120 6.69 -20.25 -11.10
C LYS A 120 5.41 -19.86 -11.86
N LYS A 121 4.36 -20.71 -11.82
CA LYS A 121 3.07 -20.41 -12.46
C LYS A 121 2.41 -19.17 -11.84
N ILE A 122 2.49 -19.00 -10.53
CA ILE A 122 1.95 -17.83 -9.83
C ILE A 122 2.69 -16.56 -10.27
N VAL A 123 4.02 -16.58 -10.27
CA VAL A 123 4.84 -15.45 -10.72
C VAL A 123 4.50 -15.07 -12.16
N GLN A 124 4.52 -16.04 -13.08
CA GLN A 124 4.18 -15.81 -14.49
C GLN A 124 2.77 -15.23 -14.66
N ALA A 125 1.79 -15.72 -13.93
CA ALA A 125 0.42 -15.21 -13.99
C ALA A 125 0.32 -13.75 -13.53
N LEU A 126 1.06 -13.34 -12.50
CA LEU A 126 1.13 -11.98 -12.02
C LEU A 126 1.86 -11.06 -13.01
N GLU A 127 2.97 -11.51 -13.57
CA GLU A 127 3.74 -10.77 -14.58
C GLU A 127 2.94 -10.57 -15.88
N GLN A 128 2.16 -11.54 -16.31
CA GLN A 128 1.27 -11.43 -17.47
C GLN A 128 0.21 -10.33 -17.34
N ILE A 129 -0.17 -10.00 -16.10
CA ILE A 129 -1.03 -8.84 -15.82
C ILE A 129 -0.22 -7.65 -15.29
N ASN A 130 1.05 -7.55 -15.72
CA ASN A 130 1.98 -6.44 -15.51
C ASN A 130 2.26 -6.07 -14.04
N TYR A 131 2.28 -7.03 -13.11
CA TYR A 131 2.83 -6.80 -11.78
C TYR A 131 4.34 -6.95 -11.76
N GLN A 132 5.00 -6.09 -10.99
CA GLN A 132 6.41 -6.28 -10.67
C GLN A 132 6.52 -7.22 -9.48
N VAL A 133 7.16 -8.37 -9.72
CA VAL A 133 7.38 -9.42 -8.71
C VAL A 133 8.85 -9.46 -8.33
N PHE A 134 9.12 -9.59 -7.03
CA PHE A 134 10.46 -9.64 -6.43
C PHE A 134 10.60 -10.87 -5.56
N LYS A 135 11.68 -11.61 -5.74
CA LYS A 135 12.04 -12.80 -4.98
C LYS A 135 13.22 -12.48 -4.07
N LEU A 136 13.00 -12.46 -2.75
CA LEU A 136 13.99 -11.94 -1.79
C LEU A 136 15.27 -12.79 -1.64
N ASN A 137 15.28 -14.02 -2.11
CA ASN A 137 16.46 -14.87 -2.18
C ASN A 137 17.35 -14.56 -3.40
N GLU A 138 16.86 -13.80 -4.38
CA GLU A 138 17.61 -13.37 -5.55
C GLU A 138 18.25 -12.00 -5.30
N PRO A 139 19.60 -11.88 -5.34
CA PRO A 139 20.28 -10.61 -5.05
C PRO A 139 19.88 -9.47 -6.01
N ASP A 140 19.68 -9.80 -7.30
CA ASP A 140 19.30 -8.81 -8.31
C ASP A 140 17.90 -8.25 -8.05
N ASP A 141 16.94 -9.08 -7.66
CA ASP A 141 15.59 -8.65 -7.29
C ASP A 141 15.60 -7.77 -6.04
N PHE A 142 16.43 -8.11 -5.07
CA PHE A 142 16.61 -7.28 -3.87
C PHE A 142 17.17 -5.89 -4.20
N LEU A 143 18.22 -5.83 -5.04
CA LEU A 143 18.83 -4.56 -5.45
C LEU A 143 17.85 -3.72 -6.29
N ARG A 144 17.14 -4.35 -7.21
CA ARG A 144 16.09 -3.71 -8.02
C ARG A 144 14.99 -3.12 -7.15
N LEU A 145 14.50 -3.89 -6.15
CA LEU A 145 13.52 -3.39 -5.19
C LEU A 145 14.05 -2.19 -4.42
N LYS A 146 15.27 -2.27 -3.86
CA LYS A 146 15.90 -1.18 -3.10
C LYS A 146 15.99 0.10 -3.92
N ASN A 147 16.41 0.01 -5.18
CA ASN A 147 16.52 1.16 -6.09
C ASN A 147 15.16 1.79 -6.40
N LEU A 148 14.11 0.98 -6.58
CA LEU A 148 12.75 1.49 -6.81
C LEU A 148 12.20 2.25 -5.59
N LEU A 149 12.57 1.84 -4.39
CA LEU A 149 12.09 2.43 -3.15
C LEU A 149 12.90 3.66 -2.69
N PHE A 150 14.06 3.91 -3.33
CA PHE A 150 14.92 5.03 -2.97
C PHE A 150 14.23 6.38 -3.20
N ASN A 151 14.26 7.26 -2.20
CA ASN A 151 13.60 8.58 -2.22
C ASN A 151 12.08 8.52 -2.52
N LYS A 152 11.40 7.49 -2.01
CA LYS A 152 9.95 7.26 -2.20
C LYS A 152 9.21 7.17 -0.88
N VAL A 153 7.91 7.46 -0.93
CA VAL A 153 7.00 7.21 0.19
C VAL A 153 6.34 5.86 0.00
N THR A 154 6.68 4.92 0.87
CA THR A 154 6.34 3.51 0.71
C THR A 154 5.61 2.97 1.93
N ILE A 155 4.54 2.21 1.69
CA ILE A 155 3.88 1.38 2.71
C ILE A 155 4.14 -0.10 2.45
N PHE A 156 4.44 -0.87 3.52
CA PHE A 156 4.61 -2.32 3.46
C PHE A 156 3.42 -3.02 4.11
N CYS A 157 2.78 -3.89 3.35
CA CYS A 157 1.63 -4.68 3.77
C CYS A 157 1.91 -6.17 3.67
N GLY A 158 1.31 -6.95 4.56
CA GLY A 158 1.46 -8.40 4.61
C GLY A 158 1.19 -8.93 6.02
N HIS A 159 1.00 -10.24 6.16
CA HIS A 159 0.74 -10.88 7.45
C HIS A 159 1.87 -10.71 8.46
N SER A 160 1.55 -10.94 9.73
CA SER A 160 2.59 -11.19 10.74
C SER A 160 3.40 -12.43 10.33
N GLY A 161 4.70 -12.40 10.56
CA GLY A 161 5.57 -13.54 10.26
C GLY A 161 6.05 -13.69 8.81
N VAL A 162 5.54 -12.92 7.82
CA VAL A 162 6.00 -13.01 6.42
C VAL A 162 7.40 -12.42 6.18
N GLY A 163 8.08 -11.89 7.20
CA GLY A 163 9.43 -11.35 7.05
C GLY A 163 9.52 -9.86 6.73
N LYS A 164 8.44 -9.06 6.89
CA LYS A 164 8.47 -7.60 6.67
C LYS A 164 9.57 -6.89 7.44
N SER A 165 9.66 -7.13 8.75
CA SER A 165 10.68 -6.47 9.61
C SER A 165 12.10 -6.84 9.20
N THR A 166 12.32 -8.08 8.81
CA THR A 166 13.62 -8.55 8.29
C THR A 166 13.96 -7.86 6.97
N LEU A 167 12.98 -7.75 6.06
CA LEU A 167 13.16 -7.06 4.79
C LEU A 167 13.49 -5.57 5.01
N LEU A 168 12.73 -4.88 5.87
CA LEU A 168 12.95 -3.47 6.18
C LEU A 168 14.35 -3.22 6.74
N LYS A 169 14.83 -4.04 7.68
CA LYS A 169 16.19 -3.95 8.23
C LYS A 169 17.28 -4.20 7.19
N ARG A 170 17.05 -5.12 6.25
CA ARG A 170 17.99 -5.36 5.15
C ARG A 170 18.04 -4.23 4.15
N LEU A 171 16.89 -3.58 3.89
CA LEU A 171 16.79 -2.43 2.96
C LEU A 171 17.45 -1.19 3.56
N ASP A 172 17.23 -0.92 4.85
CA ASP A 172 17.75 0.25 5.54
C ASP A 172 18.09 -0.07 7.01
N ASN A 173 19.38 -0.17 7.29
CA ASN A 173 19.89 -0.46 8.63
C ASN A 173 19.69 0.72 9.62
N SER A 174 19.43 1.92 9.14
CA SER A 174 19.22 3.12 9.96
C SER A 174 17.81 3.23 10.54
N LEU A 175 16.88 2.40 10.06
CA LEU A 175 15.45 2.47 10.40
C LEU A 175 15.19 2.37 11.93
N ASP A 176 15.89 1.50 12.64
CA ASP A 176 15.74 1.32 14.09
C ASP A 176 16.11 2.60 14.88
N ILE A 177 17.13 3.32 14.43
CA ILE A 177 17.59 4.58 15.06
C ILE A 177 16.51 5.64 14.91
N TRP A 178 15.92 5.77 13.72
CA TRP A 178 14.88 6.74 13.42
C TRP A 178 13.57 6.45 14.16
N THR A 179 13.14 5.20 14.20
CA THR A 179 11.93 4.81 14.94
C THR A 179 12.03 5.10 16.42
N GLN A 180 13.22 4.91 17.03
CA GLN A 180 13.49 5.27 18.42
C GLN A 180 13.51 6.78 18.66
N ALA A 181 14.19 7.55 17.80
CA ALA A 181 14.29 9.01 17.91
C ALA A 181 12.93 9.71 17.79
N VAL A 182 12.12 9.33 16.80
CA VAL A 182 10.77 9.86 16.59
C VAL A 182 9.84 9.44 17.73
N SER A 183 9.91 8.20 18.19
CA SER A 183 9.13 7.71 19.33
C SER A 183 9.48 8.44 20.62
N ALA A 184 10.74 8.77 20.88
CA ALA A 184 11.16 9.52 22.06
C ALA A 184 10.62 10.96 22.05
N LYS A 185 10.64 11.64 20.91
CA LYS A 185 10.06 12.99 20.76
C LYS A 185 8.54 13.02 20.83
N LEU A 186 7.85 11.97 20.36
CA LEU A 186 6.39 11.87 20.36
C LEU A 186 5.82 11.29 21.66
N LYS A 187 6.61 10.57 22.47
CA LYS A 187 6.19 9.95 23.75
C LYS A 187 5.88 10.92 24.89
N ARG A 188 6.02 12.24 24.72
CA ARG A 188 5.59 13.22 25.74
C ARG A 188 4.07 13.40 25.84
N GLY A 189 3.27 12.66 25.05
CA GLY A 189 1.82 12.55 25.20
C GLY A 189 1.44 11.09 25.41
N LYS A 190 0.97 10.78 26.62
CA LYS A 190 0.38 9.48 26.98
C LYS A 190 -0.82 9.24 26.07
N ASN A 191 -0.73 8.29 25.09
CA ASN A 191 -1.87 7.47 24.65
C ASN A 191 -1.48 6.58 23.46
N THR A 192 -2.03 5.38 23.46
CA THR A 192 -2.01 4.27 22.49
C THR A 192 -1.85 4.67 21.04
N THR A 193 -0.84 4.09 20.40
CA THR A 193 -0.42 4.30 19.01
C THR A 193 -1.46 3.76 18.00
N THR A 194 -2.49 4.53 17.72
CA THR A 194 -3.47 4.23 16.65
C THR A 194 -3.28 5.10 15.40
N ALA A 195 -2.35 6.05 15.42
CA ALA A 195 -2.12 6.98 14.34
C ALA A 195 -1.05 6.47 13.36
N THR A 196 -1.32 6.59 12.08
CA THR A 196 -0.34 6.37 11.01
C THR A 196 0.79 7.39 11.12
N LYS A 197 2.04 6.94 10.97
CA LYS A 197 3.25 7.75 11.08
C LYS A 197 4.19 7.51 9.91
N LEU A 198 4.99 8.53 9.59
CA LEU A 198 6.08 8.43 8.64
C LEU A 198 7.41 8.41 9.37
N TYR A 199 8.30 7.52 8.93
CA TYR A 199 9.68 7.42 9.37
C TYR A 199 10.61 7.59 8.17
N LYS A 200 11.79 8.18 8.36
CA LYS A 200 12.83 8.22 7.31
C LYS A 200 13.20 6.80 6.90
N PHE A 201 13.31 6.59 5.59
CA PHE A 201 13.59 5.28 5.01
C PHE A 201 14.12 5.47 3.57
N LEU A 202 15.34 5.00 3.29
CA LEU A 202 15.96 5.08 1.96
C LEU A 202 15.87 6.49 1.32
N ASP A 203 16.24 7.52 2.08
CA ASP A 203 16.09 8.95 1.73
C ASP A 203 14.65 9.40 1.43
N GLY A 204 13.68 8.52 1.50
CA GLY A 204 12.26 8.79 1.45
C GLY A 204 11.57 8.53 2.81
N TYR A 205 10.39 7.91 2.77
CA TYR A 205 9.61 7.65 3.98
C TYR A 205 8.96 6.27 3.97
N LEU A 206 9.04 5.59 5.11
CA LEU A 206 8.25 4.42 5.44
C LEU A 206 6.98 4.86 6.16
N VAL A 207 5.85 4.32 5.73
CA VAL A 207 4.56 4.48 6.39
C VAL A 207 4.36 3.33 7.39
N ASP A 208 4.28 3.67 8.67
CA ASP A 208 3.85 2.76 9.72
C ASP A 208 2.40 3.02 10.10
N SER A 209 1.55 2.03 9.90
CA SER A 209 0.14 2.08 10.23
C SER A 209 -0.21 0.94 11.19
N PRO A 210 -0.16 1.20 12.51
CA PRO A 210 -0.55 0.19 13.48
C PRO A 210 -2.01 -0.22 13.26
N GLY A 211 -2.26 -1.54 13.27
CA GLY A 211 -3.62 -2.07 13.19
C GLY A 211 -4.23 -2.14 11.79
N PHE A 212 -3.48 -1.85 10.72
CA PHE A 212 -3.91 -2.24 9.37
C PHE A 212 -3.76 -3.75 9.23
N SER A 213 -4.79 -4.46 9.65
CA SER A 213 -4.86 -5.90 9.50
C SER A 213 -5.61 -6.22 8.21
N ILE A 214 -5.12 -7.22 7.57
CA ILE A 214 -5.57 -7.84 6.33
C ILE A 214 -7.04 -8.30 6.39
N TYR A 215 -7.56 -8.58 7.58
CA TYR A 215 -8.90 -9.13 7.81
C TYR A 215 -10.04 -8.13 7.57
N ASP A 216 -9.72 -6.83 7.47
CA ASP A 216 -10.71 -5.75 7.41
C ASP A 216 -11.02 -5.24 5.99
N LEU A 217 -10.56 -5.93 4.93
CA LEU A 217 -10.88 -5.53 3.56
C LEU A 217 -12.25 -6.04 3.14
N ASN A 218 -13.29 -5.26 3.46
CA ASN A 218 -14.65 -5.51 2.99
C ASN A 218 -14.80 -4.95 1.57
N LEU A 219 -14.45 -5.77 0.57
CA LEU A 219 -14.64 -5.43 -0.84
C LEU A 219 -16.03 -5.87 -1.29
N THR A 220 -16.70 -5.00 -2.03
CA THR A 220 -17.96 -5.34 -2.70
C THR A 220 -17.70 -6.18 -3.96
N LYS A 221 -18.71 -6.88 -4.46
CA LYS A 221 -18.62 -7.62 -5.73
C LYS A 221 -18.20 -6.69 -6.90
N GLN A 222 -18.72 -5.47 -6.92
CA GLN A 222 -18.37 -4.49 -7.94
C GLN A 222 -16.90 -4.07 -7.84
N GLN A 223 -16.39 -3.84 -6.63
CA GLN A 223 -14.96 -3.55 -6.46
C GLN A 223 -14.07 -4.70 -6.90
N LEU A 224 -14.47 -5.95 -6.67
CA LEU A 224 -13.74 -7.12 -7.15
C LEU A 224 -13.76 -7.22 -8.69
N SER A 225 -14.89 -6.92 -9.33
CA SER A 225 -15.05 -7.09 -10.78
C SER A 225 -14.31 -6.04 -11.60
N CYS A 226 -14.05 -4.84 -11.05
CA CYS A 226 -13.39 -3.75 -11.78
C CYS A 226 -12.23 -3.10 -11.03
N GLY A 227 -11.83 -3.62 -9.86
CA GLY A 227 -10.83 -2.96 -9.02
C GLY A 227 -9.38 -3.17 -9.48
N LEU A 228 -9.09 -4.19 -10.28
CA LEU A 228 -7.81 -4.31 -10.97
C LEU A 228 -7.84 -3.48 -12.26
N ILE A 229 -6.73 -2.84 -12.60
CA ILE A 229 -6.58 -2.01 -13.80
C ILE A 229 -6.93 -2.82 -15.07
N GLU A 230 -6.45 -4.05 -15.18
CA GLU A 230 -6.77 -4.94 -16.31
C GLU A 230 -8.25 -5.32 -16.33
N PHE A 231 -8.84 -5.58 -15.18
CA PHE A 231 -10.26 -5.93 -15.10
C PHE A 231 -11.13 -4.75 -15.55
N ALA A 232 -10.82 -3.53 -15.09
CA ALA A 232 -11.50 -2.32 -15.51
C ALA A 232 -11.42 -2.10 -17.03
N GLN A 233 -10.24 -2.31 -17.64
CA GLN A 233 -10.05 -2.22 -19.08
C GLN A 233 -10.86 -3.26 -19.86
N TYR A 234 -10.98 -4.48 -19.35
CA TYR A 234 -11.75 -5.55 -20.00
C TYR A 234 -13.25 -5.40 -19.78
N GLN A 235 -13.68 -4.82 -18.67
CA GLN A 235 -15.09 -4.58 -18.38
C GLN A 235 -15.77 -3.73 -19.44
N THR A 236 -15.09 -2.71 -19.95
CA THR A 236 -15.62 -1.84 -21.02
C THR A 236 -15.93 -2.59 -22.32
N LYS A 237 -15.39 -3.81 -22.49
CA LYS A 237 -15.58 -4.68 -23.65
C LYS A 237 -16.55 -5.84 -23.39
N CYS A 238 -17.08 -5.97 -22.18
CA CYS A 238 -18.14 -6.93 -21.87
C CYS A 238 -19.47 -6.43 -22.42
N LYS A 239 -20.40 -7.34 -22.69
CA LYS A 239 -21.75 -7.01 -23.15
C LYS A 239 -22.52 -6.13 -22.15
N PHE A 240 -22.28 -6.32 -20.85
CA PHE A 240 -22.93 -5.58 -19.77
C PHE A 240 -21.91 -4.78 -18.98
N ASN A 241 -22.21 -3.51 -18.69
CA ASN A 241 -21.34 -2.61 -17.95
C ASN A 241 -21.16 -2.99 -16.48
N ASP A 242 -22.10 -3.73 -15.90
CA ASP A 242 -22.08 -4.25 -14.54
C ASP A 242 -21.66 -5.73 -14.45
N CYS A 243 -20.98 -6.23 -15.51
CA CYS A 243 -20.57 -7.62 -15.60
C CYS A 243 -19.69 -8.01 -14.38
N LEU A 244 -20.16 -8.99 -13.63
CA LEU A 244 -19.41 -9.56 -12.51
C LEU A 244 -18.43 -10.66 -12.95
N HIS A 245 -18.23 -10.88 -14.23
CA HIS A 245 -17.29 -11.85 -14.83
C HIS A 245 -17.42 -13.27 -14.27
N LEU A 246 -18.61 -13.69 -13.88
CA LEU A 246 -18.87 -15.03 -13.38
C LEU A 246 -18.82 -16.06 -14.52
N GLU A 247 -18.72 -17.34 -14.16
CA GLU A 247 -18.64 -18.43 -15.16
C GLU A 247 -19.82 -18.45 -16.14
N ASN A 248 -21.02 -18.11 -15.65
CA ASN A 248 -22.27 -18.03 -16.43
C ASN A 248 -22.52 -16.66 -17.08
N SER A 249 -21.60 -15.67 -16.93
CA SER A 249 -21.75 -14.37 -17.57
C SER A 249 -21.69 -14.52 -19.09
N ALA A 250 -22.78 -14.14 -19.78
CA ALA A 250 -22.85 -14.15 -21.24
C ALA A 250 -21.91 -13.11 -21.86
N ASP A 251 -21.18 -13.50 -22.90
CA ASP A 251 -20.27 -12.62 -23.65
C ASP A 251 -19.31 -11.81 -22.78
N CYS A 252 -18.79 -12.44 -21.73
CA CYS A 252 -17.78 -11.84 -20.86
C CYS A 252 -16.41 -11.80 -21.55
N TYR A 253 -15.90 -10.59 -21.82
CA TYR A 253 -14.62 -10.40 -22.49
C TYR A 253 -13.44 -10.77 -21.57
N LEU A 254 -13.50 -10.40 -20.29
CA LEU A 254 -12.45 -10.71 -19.32
C LEU A 254 -12.16 -12.21 -19.25
N LYS A 255 -13.20 -13.05 -19.17
CA LYS A 255 -13.07 -14.50 -19.11
C LYS A 255 -12.28 -15.10 -20.30
N LYS A 256 -12.35 -14.46 -21.47
CA LYS A 256 -11.66 -14.88 -22.70
C LYS A 256 -10.18 -14.42 -22.75
N LYS A 257 -9.78 -13.42 -21.94
CA LYS A 257 -8.49 -12.74 -22.06
C LYS A 257 -7.58 -12.87 -20.87
N ILE A 258 -8.14 -13.02 -19.66
CA ILE A 258 -7.34 -13.08 -18.44
C ILE A 258 -6.66 -14.45 -18.28
N ASN A 259 -5.50 -14.48 -17.64
CA ASN A 259 -4.83 -15.71 -17.27
C ASN A 259 -5.76 -16.61 -16.44
N SER A 260 -5.78 -17.92 -16.73
CA SER A 260 -6.69 -18.88 -16.08
C SER A 260 -6.51 -18.96 -14.57
N LEU A 261 -5.27 -18.88 -14.06
CA LEU A 261 -5.00 -18.91 -12.63
C LEU A 261 -5.56 -17.65 -11.94
N ILE A 262 -5.32 -16.47 -12.51
CA ILE A 262 -5.86 -15.20 -11.98
C ILE A 262 -7.40 -15.24 -11.98
N TYR A 263 -8.00 -15.77 -13.03
CA TYR A 263 -9.45 -15.91 -13.11
C TYR A 263 -10.00 -16.87 -12.04
N GLN A 264 -9.35 -18.01 -11.81
CA GLN A 264 -9.76 -18.96 -10.76
C GLN A 264 -9.65 -18.33 -9.36
N ILE A 265 -8.57 -17.59 -9.09
CA ILE A 265 -8.41 -16.85 -7.82
C ILE A 265 -9.55 -15.84 -7.66
N TYR A 266 -9.82 -15.03 -8.69
CA TYR A 266 -10.94 -14.10 -8.71
C TYR A 266 -12.27 -14.79 -8.38
N LEU A 267 -12.62 -15.87 -9.09
CA LEU A 267 -13.85 -16.62 -8.85
C LEU A 267 -13.95 -17.14 -7.41
N SER A 268 -12.83 -17.62 -6.86
CA SER A 268 -12.79 -18.12 -5.49
C SER A 268 -13.01 -17.01 -4.44
N VAL A 269 -12.64 -15.76 -4.76
CA VAL A 269 -12.83 -14.60 -3.89
C VAL A 269 -14.25 -14.07 -4.02
N ILE A 270 -14.74 -13.82 -5.24
CA ILE A 270 -16.08 -13.25 -5.42
C ILE A 270 -17.19 -14.20 -4.92
N LYS A 271 -17.03 -15.51 -5.11
CA LYS A 271 -17.97 -16.53 -4.56
C LYS A 271 -17.98 -16.55 -3.04
N SER A 272 -16.94 -16.11 -2.35
CA SER A 272 -16.89 -16.06 -0.88
C SER A 272 -17.65 -14.85 -0.28
N ILE A 273 -18.14 -13.93 -1.11
CA ILE A 273 -18.87 -12.74 -0.69
C ILE A 273 -20.40 -12.90 -0.94
N ILE A 274 -20.79 -14.01 -1.51
CA ILE A 274 -22.21 -14.35 -1.81
C ILE A 274 -22.92 -14.86 -0.58
#